data_aaf0c033c9be1b5eb5ba83b91ff0b69b
#
_entry.id   aaf0c033c9be1b5eb5ba83b91ff0b69b
#
_cell.length_a   1.000
_cell.length_b   1.000
_cell.length_c   1.000
_cell.angle_alpha   90.00
_cell.angle_beta   90.00
_cell.angle_gamma   90.00
#
_symmetry.space_group_name_H-M   'P 1'
#
loop_
_entity.id
_entity.type
_entity.pdbx_description
1 polymer ?
#
loop_
_entity_poly.entity_id
_entity_poly.type
_entity_poly.pdbx_seq_one_letter_code
_entity_poly.pdbx_strand_id
1 'polypeptide(L)'
;MKVRIKIFLGKLLICFAVVSYSCSDEAYVAVEYSPVNYNINEMPYENLSQYNFFQGELKNLDPVYGVVPYELISSLFTDYSIKNRFLWMPDGVSAEYISSSSVFDFPVGTILIKNFSYDDVLPEMISKNIETRLMIKKESGWIFADYIWNEGQTEATFSLDGSVVDISWLQNGEKRNISYRIPSASECLTCHKISDGAIPNGVKPRNINKTLDYRSNTINQLDKWMEMGYLNSYPSDLESVANWKDLSEPLERRVRSYIDINCAHCHSDNTHCEYRPIRLSYEATEDLANMGVCLTPDTNLGNGTCLLYTSDAADE
;
A
#
# COMPACT_ATOMS: atom_id res chain seq x y z
N MET A 1 -31.68 -56.82 52.08
CA MET A 1 -31.96 -55.38 51.75
C MET A 1 -30.73 -54.50 51.60
N LYS A 2 -29.54 -54.85 52.14
CA LYS A 2 -28.33 -54.06 52.10
C LYS A 2 -27.55 -54.07 50.74
N VAL A 3 -27.72 -55.14 49.94
CA VAL A 3 -26.94 -55.28 48.65
C VAL A 3 -27.53 -54.44 47.50
N ARG A 4 -28.84 -54.21 47.44
CA ARG A 4 -29.50 -53.45 46.38
C ARG A 4 -29.23 -51.95 46.47
N ILE A 5 -28.97 -51.41 47.66
CA ILE A 5 -28.69 -50.02 47.87
C ILE A 5 -27.26 -49.63 47.37
N LYS A 6 -26.26 -50.57 47.53
CA LYS A 6 -24.91 -50.34 47.05
C LYS A 6 -24.79 -50.32 45.52
N ILE A 7 -25.60 -51.12 44.81
CA ILE A 7 -25.60 -51.16 43.34
C ILE A 7 -26.29 -49.88 42.77
N PHE A 8 -27.28 -49.32 43.46
CA PHE A 8 -27.97 -48.11 43.05
C PHE A 8 -27.10 -46.87 43.26
N LEU A 9 -26.36 -46.81 44.38
CA LEU A 9 -25.37 -45.69 44.61
C LEU A 9 -24.21 -45.74 43.64
N GLY A 10 -23.72 -46.93 43.25
CA GLY A 10 -22.64 -47.06 42.27
C GLY A 10 -23.06 -46.61 40.88
N LYS A 11 -24.29 -46.91 40.46
CA LYS A 11 -24.83 -46.45 39.15
C LYS A 11 -25.13 -44.95 39.16
N LEU A 12 -25.54 -44.37 40.27
CA LEU A 12 -25.77 -42.93 40.40
C LEU A 12 -24.45 -42.13 40.38
N LEU A 13 -23.37 -42.66 41.00
CA LEU A 13 -22.04 -42.05 40.96
C LEU A 13 -21.41 -42.11 39.56
N ILE A 14 -21.64 -43.20 38.81
CA ILE A 14 -21.15 -43.31 37.41
C ILE A 14 -21.90 -42.33 36.48
N CYS A 15 -23.22 -42.15 36.67
CA CYS A 15 -23.97 -41.14 35.91
C CYS A 15 -23.53 -39.70 36.23
N PHE A 16 -23.17 -39.42 37.49
CA PHE A 16 -22.65 -38.08 37.85
C PHE A 16 -21.24 -37.80 37.31
N ALA A 17 -20.38 -38.83 37.22
CA ALA A 17 -19.03 -38.72 36.65
C ALA A 17 -19.05 -38.54 35.14
N VAL A 18 -20.07 -39.01 34.42
CA VAL A 18 -20.19 -38.82 32.96
C VAL A 18 -20.75 -37.45 32.60
N VAL A 19 -21.56 -36.84 33.49
CA VAL A 19 -22.11 -35.49 33.24
C VAL A 19 -21.06 -34.37 33.48
N SER A 20 -20.03 -34.65 34.26
CA SER A 20 -18.96 -33.65 34.53
C SER A 20 -17.82 -33.61 33.48
N TYR A 21 -17.88 -34.45 32.44
CA TYR A 21 -16.90 -34.48 31.36
C TYR A 21 -17.37 -33.81 30.05
N SER A 22 -18.53 -33.17 30.06
CA SER A 22 -19.12 -32.56 28.83
C SER A 22 -19.25 -31.05 28.93
N CYS A 23 -18.18 -30.38 29.33
CA CYS A 23 -17.93 -28.98 28.98
C CYS A 23 -16.43 -28.86 28.85
N SER A 24 -15.92 -29.11 27.67
CA SER A 24 -14.68 -28.43 27.27
C SER A 24 -15.04 -26.95 27.22
N ASP A 25 -14.55 -26.15 28.15
CA ASP A 25 -14.44 -24.71 27.96
C ASP A 25 -13.51 -24.52 26.76
N GLU A 26 -14.06 -24.66 25.56
CA GLU A 26 -13.44 -24.02 24.43
C GLU A 26 -13.49 -22.51 24.75
N ALA A 27 -12.34 -21.98 25.11
CA ALA A 27 -12.24 -20.56 25.36
C ALA A 27 -12.82 -19.83 24.15
N TYR A 28 -13.91 -19.09 24.36
CA TYR A 28 -14.50 -18.26 23.32
C TYR A 28 -13.43 -17.24 22.89
N VAL A 29 -12.85 -17.47 21.72
CA VAL A 29 -11.98 -16.48 21.09
C VAL A 29 -12.90 -15.49 20.41
N ALA A 30 -12.96 -14.28 20.95
CA ALA A 30 -13.71 -13.21 20.31
C ALA A 30 -13.14 -12.98 18.92
N VAL A 31 -13.97 -13.15 17.89
CA VAL A 31 -13.58 -12.80 16.52
C VAL A 31 -13.56 -11.28 16.45
N GLU A 32 -12.40 -10.74 16.15
CA GLU A 32 -12.22 -9.31 15.98
C GLU A 32 -12.73 -8.92 14.59
N TYR A 33 -13.68 -7.98 14.54
CA TYR A 33 -14.25 -7.48 13.30
C TYR A 33 -13.70 -6.09 12.98
N SER A 34 -13.47 -5.84 11.69
CA SER A 34 -13.07 -4.52 11.23
C SER A 34 -14.21 -3.51 11.45
N PRO A 35 -13.96 -2.39 12.15
CA PRO A 35 -14.97 -1.35 12.33
C PRO A 35 -15.08 -0.41 11.12
N VAL A 36 -14.38 -0.71 10.01
CA VAL A 36 -14.40 0.10 8.79
C VAL A 36 -15.81 0.18 8.25
N ASN A 37 -16.27 1.42 8.00
CA ASN A 37 -17.55 1.66 7.36
C ASN A 37 -17.40 1.42 5.85
N TYR A 38 -18.13 0.40 5.34
CA TYR A 38 -18.02 -0.06 3.98
C TYR A 38 -19.39 -0.15 3.31
N ASN A 39 -19.65 0.77 2.39
CA ASN A 39 -20.75 0.65 1.44
C ASN A 39 -20.24 1.00 0.03
N ILE A 40 -19.96 -0.01 -0.78
CA ILE A 40 -19.32 0.15 -2.10
C ILE A 40 -20.14 1.05 -3.04
N ASN A 41 -21.45 1.14 -2.86
CA ASN A 41 -22.34 1.97 -3.70
C ASN A 41 -22.29 3.46 -3.34
N GLU A 42 -21.97 3.78 -2.09
CA GLU A 42 -21.90 5.16 -1.59
C GLU A 42 -20.47 5.75 -1.66
N MET A 43 -19.46 4.90 -1.82
CA MET A 43 -18.07 5.36 -1.96
C MET A 43 -17.82 6.01 -3.32
N PRO A 44 -16.96 7.05 -3.37
CA PRO A 44 -16.22 7.64 -2.28
C PRO A 44 -17.11 8.50 -1.37
N TYR A 45 -16.85 8.47 -0.07
CA TYR A 45 -17.53 9.35 0.91
C TYR A 45 -17.00 10.78 0.83
N GLU A 46 -17.74 11.74 1.40
CA GLU A 46 -17.36 13.15 1.40
C GLU A 46 -16.13 13.42 2.28
N ASN A 47 -16.04 12.76 3.43
CA ASN A 47 -14.97 12.96 4.40
C ASN A 47 -14.22 11.66 4.69
N LEU A 48 -12.92 11.75 4.93
CA LEU A 48 -12.06 10.60 5.22
C LEU A 48 -12.48 9.88 6.50
N SER A 49 -12.91 10.64 7.52
CA SER A 49 -13.37 10.07 8.80
C SER A 49 -14.56 9.12 8.66
N GLN A 50 -15.38 9.28 7.61
CA GLN A 50 -16.56 8.44 7.38
C GLN A 50 -16.24 6.97 7.09
N TYR A 51 -15.00 6.68 6.65
CA TYR A 51 -14.54 5.30 6.45
C TYR A 51 -14.20 4.59 7.76
N ASN A 52 -13.92 5.33 8.83
CA ASN A 52 -13.47 4.78 10.10
C ASN A 52 -12.19 3.90 9.98
N PHE A 53 -11.25 4.32 9.13
CA PHE A 53 -9.97 3.60 8.96
C PHE A 53 -9.04 3.74 10.16
N PHE A 54 -9.15 4.84 10.88
CA PHE A 54 -8.22 5.23 11.93
C PHE A 54 -8.94 5.50 13.25
N GLN A 55 -8.30 5.13 14.36
CA GLN A 55 -8.79 5.38 15.71
C GLN A 55 -8.09 6.58 16.33
N GLY A 56 -8.72 7.19 17.34
CA GLY A 56 -8.19 8.36 18.01
C GLY A 56 -8.28 9.63 17.16
N GLU A 57 -7.27 10.50 17.24
CA GLU A 57 -7.19 11.69 16.38
C GLU A 57 -6.82 11.28 14.94
N LEU A 58 -7.65 11.66 13.98
CA LEU A 58 -7.51 11.25 12.57
C LEU A 58 -6.10 11.51 12.00
N LYS A 59 -5.49 12.65 12.38
CA LYS A 59 -4.15 13.03 11.91
C LYS A 59 -3.04 12.04 12.25
N ASN A 60 -3.23 11.22 13.30
CA ASN A 60 -2.22 10.25 13.73
C ASN A 60 -2.21 8.99 12.87
N LEU A 61 -3.22 8.78 12.04
CA LEU A 61 -3.36 7.63 11.14
C LEU A 61 -3.16 6.30 11.86
N ASP A 62 -3.65 6.19 13.11
CA ASP A 62 -3.57 4.96 13.90
C ASP A 62 -4.60 3.95 13.38
N PRO A 63 -4.19 2.85 12.69
CA PRO A 63 -5.14 2.01 11.98
C PRO A 63 -6.00 1.18 12.93
N VAL A 64 -7.29 1.06 12.60
CA VAL A 64 -8.20 0.13 13.28
C VAL A 64 -7.91 -1.31 12.83
N TYR A 65 -8.49 -2.30 13.54
CA TYR A 65 -8.40 -3.70 13.11
C TYR A 65 -8.88 -3.89 11.66
N GLY A 66 -8.14 -4.67 10.89
CA GLY A 66 -8.41 -4.89 9.46
C GLY A 66 -7.71 -3.87 8.54
N VAL A 67 -7.32 -2.70 9.02
CA VAL A 67 -6.52 -1.74 8.23
C VAL A 67 -5.04 -2.03 8.43
N VAL A 68 -4.42 -2.69 7.44
CA VAL A 68 -3.06 -3.23 7.56
C VAL A 68 -2.04 -2.27 6.94
N PRO A 69 -1.12 -1.70 7.74
CA PRO A 69 -0.04 -0.89 7.19
C PRO A 69 0.91 -1.72 6.33
N TYR A 70 1.45 -1.10 5.26
CA TYR A 70 2.49 -1.70 4.45
C TYR A 70 3.48 -0.66 3.92
N GLU A 71 4.68 -1.12 3.59
CA GLU A 71 5.74 -0.31 3.04
C GLU A 71 6.31 -0.92 1.77
N LEU A 72 6.81 -0.08 0.89
CA LEU A 72 7.56 -0.49 -0.28
C LEU A 72 9.06 -0.55 0.06
N ILE A 73 9.77 -1.53 -0.49
CA ILE A 73 11.24 -1.61 -0.42
C ILE A 73 11.85 -0.44 -1.19
N SER A 74 11.40 -0.26 -2.44
CA SER A 74 11.71 0.90 -3.26
C SER A 74 10.45 1.72 -3.47
N SER A 75 10.42 2.94 -2.95
CA SER A 75 9.26 3.82 -3.05
C SER A 75 9.43 4.87 -4.13
N LEU A 76 8.29 5.25 -4.75
CA LEU A 76 8.21 6.36 -5.70
C LEU A 76 8.71 7.65 -5.02
N PHE A 77 9.58 8.39 -5.70
CA PHE A 77 9.93 9.75 -5.31
C PHE A 77 8.72 10.68 -5.49
N THR A 78 8.47 11.54 -4.55
CA THR A 78 7.44 12.58 -4.61
C THR A 78 7.86 13.71 -3.67
N ASP A 79 8.66 14.63 -4.15
CA ASP A 79 8.97 15.90 -3.49
C ASP A 79 9.31 15.79 -2.00
N TYR A 80 10.06 14.75 -1.64
CA TYR A 80 10.49 14.42 -0.26
C TYR A 80 9.37 14.14 0.74
N SER A 81 8.09 14.07 0.30
CA SER A 81 6.98 13.74 1.20
C SER A 81 7.13 12.35 1.82
N ILE A 82 6.70 12.22 3.06
CA ILE A 82 6.56 10.95 3.78
C ILE A 82 5.27 10.27 3.29
N LYS A 83 5.29 8.95 3.19
CA LYS A 83 4.15 8.17 2.69
C LYS A 83 3.80 7.06 3.67
N ASN A 84 2.62 7.13 4.27
CA ASN A 84 2.01 6.03 4.98
C ASN A 84 1.08 5.29 4.04
N ARG A 85 1.09 3.96 4.08
CA ARG A 85 0.25 3.12 3.21
C ARG A 85 -0.46 2.07 4.02
N PHE A 86 -1.72 1.83 3.65
CA PHE A 86 -2.52 0.80 4.29
C PHE A 86 -3.35 0.06 3.24
N LEU A 87 -3.64 -1.18 3.56
CA LEU A 87 -4.56 -2.05 2.82
C LEU A 87 -5.73 -2.40 3.70
N TRP A 88 -6.93 -2.34 3.14
CA TRP A 88 -8.13 -2.91 3.74
C TRP A 88 -8.92 -3.68 2.69
N MET A 89 -9.50 -4.81 3.09
CA MET A 89 -10.41 -5.59 2.27
C MET A 89 -11.62 -6.02 3.11
N PRO A 90 -12.80 -6.23 2.46
CA PRO A 90 -13.96 -6.81 3.14
C PRO A 90 -13.67 -8.24 3.62
N ASP A 91 -14.39 -8.66 4.65
CA ASP A 91 -14.28 -10.03 5.16
C ASP A 91 -14.64 -11.07 4.10
N GLY A 92 -13.92 -12.19 4.11
CA GLY A 92 -14.20 -13.35 3.27
C GLY A 92 -13.72 -13.27 1.84
N VAL A 93 -12.96 -12.22 1.49
CA VAL A 93 -12.28 -12.10 0.19
C VAL A 93 -10.78 -11.95 0.37
N SER A 94 -10.01 -12.39 -0.62
CA SER A 94 -8.55 -12.32 -0.61
C SER A 94 -8.01 -11.99 -1.98
N ALA A 95 -6.85 -11.34 -2.02
CA ALA A 95 -6.10 -11.10 -3.24
C ALA A 95 -5.38 -12.38 -3.68
N GLU A 96 -5.11 -12.46 -4.98
CA GLU A 96 -4.34 -13.56 -5.56
C GLU A 96 -2.98 -13.06 -6.08
N TYR A 97 -1.97 -13.88 -5.85
CA TYR A 97 -0.65 -13.68 -6.44
C TYR A 97 -0.69 -14.06 -7.92
N ILE A 98 -0.29 -13.14 -8.79
CA ILE A 98 -0.21 -13.39 -10.24
C ILE A 98 1.24 -13.65 -10.67
N SER A 99 2.13 -12.72 -10.35
CA SER A 99 3.57 -12.85 -10.58
C SER A 99 4.35 -11.94 -9.63
N SER A 100 5.66 -12.10 -9.58
CA SER A 100 6.51 -11.25 -8.72
C SER A 100 6.43 -9.76 -9.06
N SER A 101 6.16 -9.41 -10.30
CA SER A 101 6.19 -8.04 -10.83
C SER A 101 4.83 -7.46 -11.20
N SER A 102 3.80 -8.30 -11.25
CA SER A 102 2.43 -7.82 -11.41
C SER A 102 1.84 -7.37 -10.08
N VAL A 103 0.93 -6.41 -10.13
CA VAL A 103 0.06 -6.10 -9.00
C VAL A 103 -0.79 -7.35 -8.70
N PHE A 104 -1.10 -7.59 -7.43
CA PHE A 104 -2.01 -8.68 -7.04
C PHE A 104 -3.37 -8.53 -7.73
N ASP A 105 -4.04 -9.63 -8.00
CA ASP A 105 -5.44 -9.56 -8.38
C ASP A 105 -6.30 -9.32 -7.12
N PHE A 106 -6.63 -8.06 -6.93
CA PHE A 106 -7.41 -7.61 -5.78
C PHE A 106 -8.90 -7.77 -6.04
N PRO A 107 -9.66 -8.33 -5.08
CA PRO A 107 -11.11 -8.46 -5.18
C PRO A 107 -11.82 -7.11 -5.12
N VAL A 108 -13.07 -7.09 -5.60
CA VAL A 108 -13.96 -5.94 -5.43
C VAL A 108 -14.14 -5.61 -3.95
N GLY A 109 -14.10 -4.33 -3.63
CA GLY A 109 -14.14 -3.83 -2.26
C GLY A 109 -12.80 -3.52 -1.65
N THR A 110 -11.69 -3.96 -2.25
CA THR A 110 -10.35 -3.59 -1.79
C THR A 110 -10.14 -2.09 -1.79
N ILE A 111 -9.55 -1.57 -0.73
CA ILE A 111 -9.17 -0.15 -0.60
C ILE A 111 -7.67 -0.08 -0.29
N LEU A 112 -6.93 0.57 -1.18
CA LEU A 112 -5.54 0.96 -0.96
C LEU A 112 -5.52 2.42 -0.51
N ILE A 113 -4.90 2.68 0.63
CA ILE A 113 -4.84 4.00 1.28
C ILE A 113 -3.40 4.49 1.23
N LYS A 114 -3.17 5.71 0.78
CA LYS A 114 -1.85 6.32 0.72
C LYS A 114 -1.91 7.76 1.20
N ASN A 115 -1.33 8.01 2.37
CA ASN A 115 -1.24 9.35 2.93
C ASN A 115 0.11 9.99 2.59
N PHE A 116 0.10 11.29 2.33
CA PHE A 116 1.29 12.11 2.11
C PHE A 116 1.40 13.19 3.19
N SER A 117 2.57 13.29 3.78
CA SER A 117 2.83 14.23 4.87
C SER A 117 4.24 14.78 4.82
N TYR A 118 4.48 15.83 5.59
CA TYR A 118 5.80 16.37 5.87
C TYR A 118 5.97 16.51 7.39
N ASP A 119 7.16 16.22 7.88
CA ASP A 119 7.56 16.50 9.26
C ASP A 119 8.24 17.86 9.36
N ASP A 120 8.34 18.37 10.58
CA ASP A 120 8.99 19.64 10.90
C ASP A 120 8.52 20.82 10.03
N VAL A 121 7.22 20.87 9.72
CA VAL A 121 6.58 21.92 8.92
C VAL A 121 6.60 23.23 9.70
N LEU A 122 7.11 24.28 9.05
CA LEU A 122 7.25 25.61 9.60
C LEU A 122 5.92 26.38 9.58
N PRO A 123 5.68 27.32 10.53
CA PRO A 123 6.58 27.69 11.62
C PRO A 123 6.50 26.81 12.88
N GLU A 124 5.46 25.96 13.02
CA GLU A 124 5.13 25.24 14.26
C GLU A 124 6.04 24.04 14.50
N MET A 125 6.83 23.60 13.54
CA MET A 125 7.69 22.41 13.62
C MET A 125 6.92 21.15 13.96
N ILE A 126 5.79 20.94 13.29
CA ILE A 126 4.90 19.78 13.48
C ILE A 126 4.76 18.98 12.19
N SER A 127 4.36 17.73 12.31
CA SER A 127 3.94 16.93 11.16
C SER A 127 2.59 17.40 10.63
N LYS A 128 2.49 17.56 9.30
CA LYS A 128 1.23 17.89 8.62
C LYS A 128 0.94 16.89 7.51
N ASN A 129 -0.24 16.29 7.55
CA ASN A 129 -0.80 15.54 6.44
C ASN A 129 -1.28 16.52 5.38
N ILE A 130 -1.01 16.22 4.11
CA ILE A 130 -1.38 17.07 2.98
C ILE A 130 -2.58 16.50 2.25
N GLU A 131 -2.46 15.24 1.86
CA GLU A 131 -3.53 14.50 1.17
C GLU A 131 -3.52 13.02 1.57
N THR A 132 -4.69 12.39 1.46
CA THR A 132 -4.84 10.93 1.57
C THR A 132 -5.55 10.43 0.33
N ARG A 133 -4.86 9.67 -0.50
CA ARG A 133 -5.41 9.07 -1.72
C ARG A 133 -5.92 7.67 -1.44
N LEU A 134 -7.11 7.39 -1.93
CA LEU A 134 -7.65 6.04 -1.96
C LEU A 134 -7.71 5.53 -3.40
N MET A 135 -7.40 4.27 -3.58
CA MET A 135 -7.82 3.50 -4.74
C MET A 135 -8.82 2.45 -4.27
N ILE A 136 -10.02 2.49 -4.79
CA ILE A 136 -11.13 1.62 -4.40
C ILE A 136 -11.47 0.71 -5.57
N LYS A 137 -11.42 -0.61 -5.37
CA LYS A 137 -11.76 -1.60 -6.40
C LYS A 137 -13.27 -1.78 -6.47
N LYS A 138 -13.88 -1.33 -7.56
CA LYS A 138 -15.29 -1.56 -7.89
C LYS A 138 -15.42 -2.63 -8.98
N GLU A 139 -16.64 -3.08 -9.26
CA GLU A 139 -16.93 -3.97 -10.39
C GLU A 139 -16.45 -3.37 -11.72
N SER A 140 -16.54 -2.06 -11.89
CA SER A 140 -16.08 -1.33 -13.08
C SER A 140 -14.55 -1.13 -13.15
N GLY A 141 -13.78 -1.60 -12.16
CA GLY A 141 -12.34 -1.37 -12.03
C GLY A 141 -11.98 -0.47 -10.86
N TRP A 142 -10.74 0.01 -10.85
CA TRP A 142 -10.25 0.90 -9.81
C TRP A 142 -10.75 2.33 -10.03
N ILE A 143 -11.21 2.97 -8.96
CA ILE A 143 -11.51 4.40 -8.93
C ILE A 143 -10.57 5.11 -7.97
N PHE A 144 -10.38 6.42 -8.19
CA PHE A 144 -9.59 7.29 -7.33
C PHE A 144 -10.49 8.10 -6.42
N ALA A 145 -10.04 8.34 -5.19
CA ALA A 145 -10.62 9.32 -4.29
C ALA A 145 -9.47 10.01 -3.55
N ASP A 146 -9.36 11.32 -3.71
CA ASP A 146 -8.34 12.12 -3.05
C ASP A 146 -8.98 12.98 -1.97
N TYR A 147 -8.38 12.99 -0.78
CA TYR A 147 -8.85 13.67 0.41
C TYR A 147 -7.83 14.70 0.84
N ILE A 148 -8.21 15.97 0.79
CA ILE A 148 -7.33 17.10 1.10
C ILE A 148 -7.52 17.48 2.56
N TRP A 149 -6.43 17.47 3.34
CA TRP A 149 -6.45 17.78 4.76
C TRP A 149 -6.68 19.26 5.02
N ASN A 150 -7.55 19.56 5.99
CA ASN A 150 -7.74 20.91 6.48
C ASN A 150 -6.52 21.38 7.30
N GLU A 151 -6.36 22.69 7.48
CA GLU A 151 -5.25 23.27 8.26
C GLU A 151 -5.21 22.78 9.71
N GLY A 152 -6.36 22.55 10.30
CA GLY A 152 -6.50 22.05 11.68
C GLY A 152 -6.12 20.57 11.86
N GLN A 153 -5.83 19.85 10.77
CA GLN A 153 -5.49 18.43 10.78
C GLN A 153 -6.56 17.56 11.48
N THR A 154 -7.81 17.96 11.40
CA THR A 154 -8.94 17.28 12.04
C THR A 154 -9.77 16.46 11.07
N GLU A 155 -9.73 16.81 9.78
CA GLU A 155 -10.50 16.16 8.73
C GLU A 155 -9.82 16.32 7.37
N ALA A 156 -10.09 15.38 6.48
CA ALA A 156 -9.73 15.48 5.05
C ALA A 156 -10.99 15.28 4.20
N THR A 157 -11.19 16.18 3.22
CA THR A 157 -12.39 16.24 2.41
C THR A 157 -12.10 15.84 0.97
N PHE A 158 -13.01 15.06 0.40
CA PHE A 158 -12.91 14.56 -0.97
C PHE A 158 -12.87 15.68 -2.00
N SER A 159 -11.88 15.63 -2.90
CA SER A 159 -11.77 16.49 -4.08
C SER A 159 -10.96 15.81 -5.17
N LEU A 160 -11.37 15.99 -6.42
CA LEU A 160 -10.62 15.55 -7.61
C LEU A 160 -10.24 16.70 -8.55
N ASP A 161 -10.39 17.94 -8.08
CA ASP A 161 -10.12 19.13 -8.91
C ASP A 161 -8.61 19.42 -9.05
N GLY A 162 -7.81 18.83 -8.16
CA GLY A 162 -6.39 19.15 -8.04
C GLY A 162 -6.16 20.51 -7.38
N SER A 163 -5.02 20.68 -6.74
CA SER A 163 -4.64 21.96 -6.10
C SER A 163 -3.13 22.03 -5.91
N VAL A 164 -2.67 23.15 -5.35
CA VAL A 164 -1.26 23.36 -4.98
C VAL A 164 -1.23 23.84 -3.54
N VAL A 165 -0.34 23.26 -2.75
CA VAL A 165 -0.12 23.63 -1.34
C VAL A 165 1.34 24.01 -1.17
N ASP A 166 1.59 25.26 -0.74
CA ASP A 166 2.93 25.71 -0.43
C ASP A 166 3.36 25.20 0.94
N ILE A 167 4.47 24.46 0.99
CA ILE A 167 4.98 23.84 2.21
C ILE A 167 6.42 24.28 2.43
N SER A 168 6.72 24.65 3.68
CA SER A 168 8.07 24.91 4.16
C SER A 168 8.36 24.00 5.33
N TRP A 169 9.48 23.27 5.30
CA TRP A 169 9.86 22.34 6.35
C TRP A 169 11.36 22.35 6.60
N LEU A 170 11.81 21.73 7.68
CA LEU A 170 13.22 21.47 7.91
C LEU A 170 13.58 20.04 7.48
N GLN A 171 14.59 19.91 6.63
CA GLN A 171 15.17 18.64 6.25
C GLN A 171 16.65 18.63 6.61
N ASN A 172 17.07 17.77 7.51
CA ASN A 172 18.45 17.70 8.03
C ASN A 172 18.95 19.07 8.55
N GLY A 173 18.07 19.86 9.13
CA GLY A 173 18.38 21.19 9.66
C GLY A 173 18.38 22.33 8.62
N GLU A 174 18.15 22.03 7.35
CA GLU A 174 18.03 23.02 6.28
C GLU A 174 16.56 23.29 5.96
N LYS A 175 16.24 24.58 5.76
CA LYS A 175 14.91 24.98 5.32
C LYS A 175 14.71 24.62 3.85
N ARG A 176 13.66 23.85 3.59
CA ARG A 176 13.18 23.51 2.24
C ARG A 176 11.81 24.15 2.00
N ASN A 177 11.51 24.42 0.74
CA ASN A 177 10.21 24.94 0.32
C ASN A 177 9.78 24.24 -0.96
N ILE A 178 8.49 23.98 -1.09
CA ILE A 178 7.91 23.43 -2.30
C ILE A 178 6.47 23.91 -2.48
N SER A 179 6.06 24.09 -3.73
CA SER A 179 4.65 24.18 -4.11
C SER A 179 4.16 22.78 -4.47
N TYR A 180 3.72 22.03 -3.45
CA TYR A 180 3.29 20.64 -3.59
C TYR A 180 2.02 20.57 -4.43
N ARG A 181 2.08 19.77 -5.51
CA ARG A 181 0.94 19.57 -6.40
C ARG A 181 0.09 18.39 -5.98
N ILE A 182 -1.14 18.63 -5.60
CA ILE A 182 -2.19 17.63 -5.46
C ILE A 182 -2.80 17.40 -6.85
N PRO A 183 -2.77 16.18 -7.41
CA PRO A 183 -3.21 15.94 -8.78
C PRO A 183 -4.74 15.97 -8.92
N SER A 184 -5.20 16.34 -10.10
CA SER A 184 -6.60 16.16 -10.50
C SER A 184 -6.88 14.71 -10.92
N ALA A 185 -8.15 14.34 -11.05
CA ALA A 185 -8.57 13.01 -11.51
C ALA A 185 -7.91 12.57 -12.83
N SER A 186 -7.78 13.49 -13.78
CA SER A 186 -7.14 13.19 -15.08
C SER A 186 -5.65 12.94 -14.96
N GLU A 187 -4.98 13.61 -14.02
CA GLU A 187 -3.55 13.44 -13.77
C GLU A 187 -3.25 12.11 -13.07
N CYS A 188 -4.17 11.59 -12.24
CA CYS A 188 -4.04 10.25 -11.67
C CYS A 188 -3.89 9.18 -12.77
N LEU A 189 -4.69 9.27 -13.83
CA LEU A 189 -4.66 8.33 -14.95
C LEU A 189 -3.37 8.39 -15.78
N THR A 190 -2.60 9.48 -15.73
CA THR A 190 -1.30 9.54 -16.42
C THR A 190 -0.36 8.45 -15.93
N CYS A 191 -0.33 8.21 -14.62
CA CYS A 191 0.55 7.23 -13.98
C CYS A 191 -0.14 5.89 -13.66
N HIS A 192 -1.46 5.88 -13.48
CA HIS A 192 -2.23 4.73 -13.03
C HIS A 192 -3.06 4.09 -14.15
N LYS A 193 -2.67 4.24 -15.41
CA LYS A 193 -3.39 3.67 -16.55
C LYS A 193 -2.65 2.47 -17.12
N ILE A 194 -3.40 1.39 -17.38
CA ILE A 194 -3.00 0.27 -18.23
C ILE A 194 -4.17 -0.05 -19.17
N SER A 195 -3.92 -0.08 -20.48
CA SER A 195 -5.00 -0.16 -21.48
C SER A 195 -6.09 0.90 -21.21
N ASP A 196 -7.32 0.50 -21.01
CA ASP A 196 -8.45 1.40 -20.72
C ASP A 196 -8.81 1.48 -19.23
N GLY A 197 -8.07 0.80 -18.35
CA GLY A 197 -8.36 0.71 -16.92
C GLY A 197 -7.32 1.41 -16.04
N ALA A 198 -7.72 1.68 -14.79
CA ALA A 198 -6.81 2.13 -13.76
C ALA A 198 -6.14 0.92 -13.07
N ILE A 199 -4.88 1.10 -12.61
CA ILE A 199 -4.11 0.09 -11.91
C ILE A 199 -3.32 0.72 -10.75
N PRO A 200 -3.20 0.06 -9.57
CA PRO A 200 -2.30 0.49 -8.52
C PRO A 200 -0.84 0.42 -8.94
N ASN A 201 -0.02 1.34 -8.45
CA ASN A 201 1.43 1.34 -8.67
C ASN A 201 2.19 0.96 -7.40
N GLY A 202 3.26 0.17 -7.56
CA GLY A 202 4.23 -0.15 -6.51
C GLY A 202 3.83 -1.28 -5.57
N VAL A 203 2.55 -1.63 -5.43
CA VAL A 203 2.06 -2.73 -4.60
C VAL A 203 2.21 -4.07 -5.34
N LYS A 204 3.47 -4.38 -5.68
CA LYS A 204 3.88 -5.62 -6.35
C LYS A 204 4.51 -6.56 -5.33
N PRO A 205 4.31 -7.90 -5.45
CA PRO A 205 4.85 -8.86 -4.49
C PRO A 205 6.33 -8.64 -4.16
N ARG A 206 7.20 -8.51 -5.18
CA ARG A 206 8.63 -8.28 -4.99
C ARG A 206 8.98 -6.98 -4.26
N ASN A 207 8.13 -5.96 -4.32
CA ASN A 207 8.39 -4.66 -3.71
C ASN A 207 7.83 -4.53 -2.28
N ILE A 208 6.99 -5.47 -1.86
CA ILE A 208 6.49 -5.55 -0.48
C ILE A 208 7.01 -6.78 0.28
N ASN A 209 7.81 -7.64 -0.37
CA ASN A 209 8.41 -8.81 0.26
C ASN A 209 9.56 -8.40 1.20
N LYS A 210 9.20 -7.82 2.33
CA LYS A 210 10.11 -7.39 3.41
C LYS A 210 9.42 -7.53 4.76
N THR A 211 10.23 -7.63 5.80
CA THR A 211 9.77 -7.62 7.18
C THR A 211 9.35 -6.20 7.60
N LEU A 212 8.24 -6.10 8.32
CA LEU A 212 7.74 -4.88 8.95
C LEU A 212 7.38 -5.17 10.42
N ASP A 213 7.54 -4.16 11.27
CA ASP A 213 7.12 -4.23 12.66
C ASP A 213 5.63 -3.85 12.78
N TYR A 214 4.83 -4.84 13.17
CA TYR A 214 3.40 -4.68 13.43
C TYR A 214 3.21 -4.74 14.93
N ARG A 215 3.30 -3.69 15.67
CA ARG A 215 3.07 -3.58 17.13
C ARG A 215 3.10 -4.89 17.95
N SER A 216 2.49 -5.96 17.44
CA SER A 216 2.41 -7.28 18.07
C SER A 216 3.58 -8.20 17.73
N ASN A 217 4.13 -8.08 16.53
CA ASN A 217 5.23 -8.92 16.03
C ASN A 217 5.93 -8.26 14.83
N THR A 218 7.15 -8.70 14.57
CA THR A 218 7.91 -8.36 13.37
C THR A 218 7.84 -9.54 12.41
N ILE A 219 7.16 -9.38 11.29
CA ILE A 219 6.84 -10.44 10.34
C ILE A 219 6.94 -9.92 8.90
N ASN A 220 7.12 -10.82 7.93
CA ASN A 220 7.04 -10.47 6.51
C ASN A 220 5.64 -9.93 6.19
N GLN A 221 5.57 -8.86 5.40
CA GLN A 221 4.30 -8.21 5.05
C GLN A 221 3.34 -9.14 4.29
N LEU A 222 3.86 -10.02 3.44
CA LEU A 222 3.05 -11.01 2.72
C LEU A 222 2.46 -12.05 3.68
N ASP A 223 3.27 -12.49 4.67
CA ASP A 223 2.77 -13.39 5.73
C ASP A 223 1.71 -12.68 6.57
N LYS A 224 1.91 -11.39 6.87
CA LYS A 224 0.89 -10.59 7.57
C LYS A 224 -0.42 -10.51 6.79
N TRP A 225 -0.35 -10.34 5.48
CA TRP A 225 -1.56 -10.34 4.63
C TRP A 225 -2.23 -11.71 4.61
N MET A 226 -1.45 -12.82 4.64
CA MET A 226 -2.01 -14.17 4.79
C MET A 226 -2.67 -14.37 6.15
N GLU A 227 -2.04 -13.93 7.26
CA GLU A 227 -2.65 -13.98 8.61
C GLU A 227 -3.98 -13.23 8.69
N MET A 228 -4.08 -12.10 7.99
CA MET A 228 -5.31 -11.30 7.91
C MET A 228 -6.36 -11.86 6.94
N GLY A 229 -6.04 -12.94 6.21
CA GLY A 229 -6.89 -13.47 5.15
C GLY A 229 -6.94 -12.62 3.88
N TYR A 230 -6.03 -11.65 3.74
CA TYR A 230 -5.98 -10.73 2.59
C TYR A 230 -5.17 -11.26 1.41
N LEU A 231 -4.40 -12.33 1.59
CA LEU A 231 -3.65 -13.00 0.54
C LEU A 231 -3.80 -14.52 0.69
N ASN A 232 -4.10 -15.21 -0.39
CA ASN A 232 -4.26 -16.68 -0.36
C ASN A 232 -2.90 -17.38 -0.20
N SER A 233 -1.94 -17.04 -1.03
CA SER A 233 -0.60 -17.63 -1.01
C SER A 233 0.37 -16.82 -1.87
N TYR A 234 1.67 -17.08 -1.70
CA TYR A 234 2.73 -16.60 -2.58
C TYR A 234 3.89 -17.61 -2.58
N PRO A 235 4.77 -17.61 -3.62
CA PRO A 235 5.93 -18.50 -3.68
C PRO A 235 6.94 -18.23 -2.56
N SER A 236 7.45 -19.28 -1.93
CA SER A 236 8.44 -19.17 -0.84
C SER A 236 9.81 -18.66 -1.29
N ASP A 237 10.11 -18.74 -2.58
CA ASP A 237 11.36 -18.31 -3.23
C ASP A 237 11.21 -16.95 -3.92
N LEU A 238 10.18 -16.17 -3.55
CA LEU A 238 9.95 -14.84 -4.10
C LEU A 238 11.12 -13.90 -3.81
N GLU A 239 11.80 -13.45 -4.86
CA GLU A 239 12.86 -12.46 -4.76
C GLU A 239 12.31 -11.05 -4.55
N SER A 240 13.03 -10.27 -3.76
CA SER A 240 12.72 -8.85 -3.50
C SER A 240 13.51 -7.94 -4.44
N VAL A 241 12.97 -6.75 -4.71
CA VAL A 241 13.74 -5.65 -5.29
C VAL A 241 14.78 -5.13 -4.28
N ALA A 242 15.78 -4.39 -4.75
CA ALA A 242 16.71 -3.70 -3.85
C ALA A 242 16.08 -2.40 -3.32
N ASN A 243 16.42 -2.01 -2.09
CA ASN A 243 16.21 -0.65 -1.65
C ASN A 243 17.21 0.27 -2.39
N TRP A 244 16.72 1.14 -3.25
CA TRP A 244 17.61 2.00 -4.05
C TRP A 244 18.48 2.95 -3.22
N LYS A 245 18.08 3.22 -1.97
CA LYS A 245 18.85 4.05 -1.01
C LYS A 245 19.92 3.27 -0.25
N ASP A 246 19.87 1.94 -0.26
CA ASP A 246 20.82 1.10 0.46
C ASP A 246 22.11 0.94 -0.36
N LEU A 247 23.18 1.61 0.07
CA LEU A 247 24.46 1.61 -0.61
C LEU A 247 25.19 0.24 -0.52
N SER A 248 24.75 -0.68 0.31
CA SER A 248 25.28 -2.04 0.38
C SER A 248 24.78 -2.94 -0.75
N GLU A 249 23.64 -2.58 -1.37
CA GLU A 249 23.10 -3.28 -2.54
C GLU A 249 23.87 -2.92 -3.82
N PRO A 250 24.04 -3.87 -4.76
CA PRO A 250 24.66 -3.60 -6.05
C PRO A 250 23.99 -2.44 -6.79
N LEU A 251 24.79 -1.53 -7.37
CA LEU A 251 24.29 -0.35 -8.07
C LEU A 251 23.27 -0.70 -9.16
N GLU A 252 23.54 -1.76 -9.94
CA GLU A 252 22.61 -2.23 -10.98
C GLU A 252 21.22 -2.57 -10.42
N ARG A 253 21.15 -3.36 -9.34
CA ARG A 253 19.89 -3.70 -8.69
C ARG A 253 19.17 -2.48 -8.15
N ARG A 254 19.91 -1.53 -7.58
CA ARG A 254 19.37 -0.26 -7.06
C ARG A 254 18.78 0.59 -8.18
N VAL A 255 19.50 0.74 -9.31
CA VAL A 255 19.01 1.48 -10.48
C VAL A 255 17.76 0.82 -11.06
N ARG A 256 17.78 -0.49 -11.29
CA ARG A 256 16.61 -1.23 -11.81
C ARG A 256 15.40 -1.09 -10.89
N SER A 257 15.59 -1.17 -9.57
CA SER A 257 14.52 -0.98 -8.58
C SER A 257 13.97 0.45 -8.59
N TYR A 258 14.85 1.45 -8.75
CA TYR A 258 14.46 2.86 -8.82
C TYR A 258 13.64 3.16 -10.08
N ILE A 259 14.09 2.70 -11.25
CA ILE A 259 13.39 2.97 -12.51
C ILE A 259 12.08 2.14 -12.63
N ASP A 260 12.01 0.96 -12.04
CA ASP A 260 10.74 0.20 -11.99
C ASP A 260 9.64 0.98 -11.27
N ILE A 261 9.93 1.54 -10.11
CA ILE A 261 8.90 2.25 -9.36
C ILE A 261 8.63 3.67 -9.86
N ASN A 262 9.65 4.36 -10.42
CA ASN A 262 9.53 5.76 -10.81
C ASN A 262 9.16 5.95 -12.29
N CYS A 263 9.44 4.98 -13.17
CA CYS A 263 9.34 5.17 -14.62
C CYS A 263 8.50 4.09 -15.32
N ALA A 264 8.52 2.83 -14.83
CA ALA A 264 7.89 1.73 -15.54
C ALA A 264 6.36 1.87 -15.68
N HIS A 265 5.70 2.56 -14.76
CA HIS A 265 4.26 2.80 -14.82
C HIS A 265 3.84 3.62 -16.05
N CYS A 266 4.78 4.39 -16.64
CA CYS A 266 4.58 5.06 -17.93
C CYS A 266 5.28 4.34 -19.08
N HIS A 267 6.45 3.70 -18.83
CA HIS A 267 7.29 3.08 -19.83
C HIS A 267 7.18 1.54 -19.80
N SER A 268 5.99 1.04 -20.03
CA SER A 268 5.65 -0.38 -20.19
C SER A 268 4.63 -0.51 -21.32
N ASP A 269 4.34 -1.76 -21.73
CA ASP A 269 3.31 -2.00 -22.72
C ASP A 269 1.92 -1.61 -22.18
N ASN A 270 1.09 -1.06 -23.06
CA ASN A 270 -0.27 -0.59 -22.77
C ASN A 270 -0.35 0.54 -21.73
N THR A 271 0.74 1.30 -21.51
CA THR A 271 0.79 2.46 -20.61
C THR A 271 0.91 3.77 -21.38
N HIS A 272 0.97 4.91 -20.66
CA HIS A 272 0.94 6.25 -21.25
C HIS A 272 2.06 6.50 -22.27
N CYS A 273 3.26 5.98 -22.06
CA CYS A 273 4.44 6.18 -22.92
C CYS A 273 4.81 4.91 -23.71
N GLU A 274 3.88 4.00 -24.01
CA GLU A 274 4.16 2.75 -24.75
C GLU A 274 4.75 2.99 -26.14
N TYR A 275 4.47 4.16 -26.75
CA TYR A 275 5.01 4.57 -28.05
C TYR A 275 6.53 4.81 -28.05
N ARG A 276 7.15 4.87 -26.87
CA ARG A 276 8.61 4.94 -26.71
C ARG A 276 9.23 3.54 -26.70
N PRO A 277 10.43 3.35 -27.26
CA PRO A 277 11.05 2.02 -27.35
C PRO A 277 11.53 1.43 -26.03
N ILE A 278 11.68 2.26 -24.97
CA ILE A 278 12.17 1.81 -23.67
C ILE A 278 11.07 1.13 -22.85
N ARG A 279 11.48 0.06 -22.11
CA ARG A 279 10.64 -0.72 -21.20
C ARG A 279 11.34 -0.85 -19.86
N LEU A 280 10.78 -0.24 -18.83
CA LEU A 280 11.50 0.03 -17.58
C LEU A 280 10.99 -0.79 -16.38
N SER A 281 10.15 -1.81 -16.62
CA SER A 281 9.82 -2.78 -15.56
C SER A 281 11.06 -3.55 -15.12
N TYR A 282 11.09 -4.01 -13.88
CA TYR A 282 12.27 -4.67 -13.29
C TYR A 282 12.76 -5.85 -14.13
N GLU A 283 11.85 -6.68 -14.68
CA GLU A 283 12.21 -7.78 -15.57
C GLU A 283 12.71 -7.28 -16.92
N ALA A 284 12.02 -6.32 -17.52
CA ALA A 284 12.39 -5.82 -18.83
C ALA A 284 13.81 -5.24 -18.86
N THR A 285 14.24 -4.64 -17.72
CA THR A 285 15.57 -4.03 -17.58
C THR A 285 16.73 -5.02 -17.43
N GLU A 286 16.48 -6.33 -17.50
CA GLU A 286 17.52 -7.34 -17.69
C GLU A 286 18.18 -7.20 -19.06
N ASP A 287 17.41 -6.79 -20.06
CA ASP A 287 17.94 -6.38 -21.35
C ASP A 287 18.25 -4.87 -21.32
N LEU A 288 19.52 -4.51 -21.40
CA LEU A 288 20.00 -3.13 -21.38
C LEU A 288 19.44 -2.28 -22.54
N ALA A 289 19.05 -2.90 -23.66
CA ALA A 289 18.40 -2.19 -24.76
C ALA A 289 17.05 -1.62 -24.31
N ASN A 290 16.30 -2.33 -23.47
CA ASN A 290 15.06 -1.83 -22.89
C ASN A 290 15.26 -0.60 -21.98
N MET A 291 16.45 -0.44 -21.40
CA MET A 291 16.82 0.75 -20.64
C MET A 291 17.28 1.93 -21.53
N GLY A 292 17.30 1.75 -22.83
CA GLY A 292 17.79 2.76 -23.77
C GLY A 292 19.31 2.79 -23.94
N VAL A 293 20.04 1.83 -23.39
CA VAL A 293 21.51 1.73 -23.55
C VAL A 293 21.83 1.41 -25.03
N CYS A 294 22.68 2.23 -25.63
CA CYS A 294 23.07 2.15 -27.04
C CYS A 294 21.93 2.38 -28.05
N LEU A 295 20.76 2.85 -27.62
CA LEU A 295 19.72 3.29 -28.55
C LEU A 295 19.93 4.75 -28.97
N THR A 296 19.65 5.04 -30.23
CA THR A 296 19.66 6.43 -30.71
C THR A 296 18.43 7.16 -30.14
N PRO A 297 18.57 8.30 -29.49
CA PRO A 297 17.45 9.09 -29.02
C PRO A 297 16.50 9.50 -30.15
N ASP A 298 15.19 9.35 -29.96
CA ASP A 298 14.17 9.76 -30.92
C ASP A 298 14.18 11.27 -31.21
N THR A 299 14.64 12.06 -30.23
CA THR A 299 14.76 13.50 -30.34
C THR A 299 16.23 13.88 -30.29
N ASN A 300 16.72 14.51 -31.34
CA ASN A 300 18.08 15.03 -31.36
C ASN A 300 18.15 16.29 -30.46
N LEU A 301 18.61 16.09 -29.22
CA LEU A 301 18.79 17.18 -28.25
C LEU A 301 20.08 18.01 -28.50
N GLY A 302 20.81 17.75 -29.61
CA GLY A 302 22.10 18.33 -29.86
C GLY A 302 23.17 17.83 -28.88
N ASN A 303 24.38 17.55 -29.35
CA ASN A 303 25.53 17.14 -28.53
C ASN A 303 25.58 15.69 -28.01
N GLY A 304 24.82 14.77 -28.58
CA GLY A 304 24.98 13.31 -28.29
C GLY A 304 24.64 12.92 -26.84
N THR A 305 23.79 13.67 -26.18
CA THR A 305 23.40 13.45 -24.79
C THR A 305 22.39 12.30 -24.69
N CYS A 306 22.71 11.29 -23.87
CA CYS A 306 21.77 10.22 -23.51
C CYS A 306 20.62 10.78 -22.67
N LEU A 307 19.37 10.43 -22.97
CA LEU A 307 18.18 10.89 -22.24
C LEU A 307 18.22 10.62 -20.74
N LEU A 308 18.99 9.63 -20.28
CA LEU A 308 19.20 9.34 -18.86
C LEU A 308 20.24 10.27 -18.18
N TYR A 309 21.02 11.03 -18.97
CA TYR A 309 22.06 11.91 -18.47
C TYR A 309 21.70 13.41 -18.53
N THR A 310 20.57 13.77 -19.13
CA THR A 310 20.24 15.19 -19.41
C THR A 310 19.05 15.71 -18.64
N SER A 311 18.42 14.93 -17.78
CA SER A 311 17.36 15.49 -16.95
C SER A 311 17.95 15.87 -15.61
N ASP A 312 18.01 17.16 -15.31
CA ASP A 312 18.10 17.71 -13.97
C ASP A 312 16.97 17.21 -13.04
N ALA A 313 16.07 16.38 -13.57
CA ALA A 313 14.99 15.72 -12.84
C ALA A 313 15.47 14.68 -11.79
N ALA A 314 16.76 14.39 -11.74
CA ALA A 314 17.33 13.58 -10.66
C ALA A 314 17.90 14.44 -9.52
N ASP A 315 18.05 15.76 -9.73
CA ASP A 315 18.61 16.71 -8.76
C ASP A 315 17.56 17.70 -8.21
N GLU A 316 16.31 17.68 -8.72
CA GLU A 316 15.20 18.50 -8.21
C GLU A 316 14.27 17.72 -7.26
#